data_052e361c156ee3a28ec974a231b7eacb
#
_entry.id   052e361c156ee3a28ec974a231b7eacb
#
_cell.length_a   1.000
_cell.length_b   1.000
_cell.length_c   1.000
_cell.angle_alpha   90.00
_cell.angle_beta   90.00
_cell.angle_gamma   90.00
#
_symmetry.space_group_name_H-M   'P 1'
#
loop_
_entity.id
_entity.type
_entity.pdbx_description
1 polymer ?
#
loop_
_entity_poly.entity_id
_entity_poly.type
_entity_poly.pdbx_seq_one_letter_code
_entity_poly.pdbx_strand_id
1 'polypeptide(L)'
;NAFATSVGAKAITLPTALGIASVMEFSGAFLMGSHVTQTVAKGIISSALFVDDPEDLMVAEMCALMAAAVWLIVATMMGMPVSTTHSIIGALVGCGLVARGAGAIKWSKVWEIVISWFTSPVFSGIITNILFWCVRKFILRAKNSFERALSFFPILVALTFAVNIFFIIYKGSPQLKLDKTPLWLGATISIIAGIVIGVILSYAMVPCLRKRSLKMEAEEKKPEA
;
A
#
# COMPACT_ATOMS: atom_id res chain seq x y z
N ASN A 1 -6.77 -3.08 -7.52
CA ASN A 1 -5.75 -2.26 -8.19
C ASN A 1 -4.30 -2.65 -7.82
N ALA A 2 -4.00 -2.97 -6.53
CA ALA A 2 -2.63 -3.28 -6.08
C ALA A 2 -1.95 -4.44 -6.84
N PHE A 3 -2.72 -5.43 -7.30
CA PHE A 3 -2.22 -6.58 -8.06
C PHE A 3 -2.37 -6.45 -9.58
N ALA A 4 -2.88 -5.33 -10.10
CA ALA A 4 -3.15 -5.15 -11.53
C ALA A 4 -1.89 -5.37 -12.39
N THR A 5 -0.75 -4.84 -11.97
CA THR A 5 0.53 -5.01 -12.67
C THR A 5 1.02 -6.45 -12.66
N SER A 6 0.89 -7.16 -11.52
CA SER A 6 1.33 -8.56 -11.41
C SER A 6 0.44 -9.52 -12.22
N VAL A 7 -0.87 -9.27 -12.26
CA VAL A 7 -1.81 -10.03 -13.08
C VAL A 7 -1.61 -9.69 -14.56
N GLY A 8 -1.45 -8.40 -14.89
CA GLY A 8 -1.19 -7.95 -16.27
C GLY A 8 0.12 -8.49 -16.84
N ALA A 9 1.16 -8.60 -16.01
CA ALA A 9 2.43 -9.24 -16.37
C ALA A 9 2.35 -10.78 -16.40
N LYS A 10 1.18 -11.38 -16.15
CA LYS A 10 0.97 -12.83 -16.06
C LYS A 10 1.86 -13.54 -15.01
N ALA A 11 2.36 -12.80 -14.02
CA ALA A 11 3.16 -13.34 -12.94
C ALA A 11 2.33 -14.20 -11.98
N ILE A 12 1.06 -13.80 -11.76
CA ILE A 12 0.08 -14.52 -10.95
C ILE A 12 -1.28 -14.52 -11.65
N THR A 13 -2.11 -15.53 -11.37
CA THR A 13 -3.48 -15.60 -11.89
C THR A 13 -4.40 -14.71 -11.05
N LEU A 14 -5.52 -14.27 -11.64
CA LEU A 14 -6.50 -13.43 -10.94
C LEU A 14 -7.07 -14.09 -9.66
N PRO A 15 -7.46 -15.38 -9.64
CA PRO A 15 -7.91 -16.02 -8.40
C PRO A 15 -6.84 -16.04 -7.30
N THR A 16 -5.58 -16.30 -7.67
CA THR A 16 -4.45 -16.24 -6.72
C THR A 16 -4.26 -14.84 -6.16
N ALA A 17 -4.33 -13.81 -7.03
CA ALA A 17 -4.23 -12.42 -6.62
C ALA A 17 -5.34 -12.03 -5.63
N LEU A 18 -6.59 -12.46 -5.89
CA LEU A 18 -7.73 -12.21 -5.00
C LEU A 18 -7.57 -12.91 -3.64
N GLY A 19 -7.09 -14.15 -3.63
CA GLY A 19 -6.81 -14.87 -2.37
C GLY A 19 -5.74 -14.17 -1.52
N ILE A 20 -4.63 -13.77 -2.14
CA ILE A 20 -3.57 -13.02 -1.45
C ILE A 20 -4.11 -11.67 -0.97
N ALA A 21 -4.85 -10.94 -1.81
CA ALA A 21 -5.44 -9.65 -1.47
C ALA A 21 -6.34 -9.76 -0.23
N SER A 22 -7.21 -10.77 -0.18
CA SER A 22 -8.14 -10.98 0.95
C SER A 22 -7.40 -11.15 2.28
N VAL A 23 -6.33 -11.96 2.28
CA VAL A 23 -5.52 -12.18 3.49
C VAL A 23 -4.75 -10.91 3.88
N MET A 24 -4.15 -10.21 2.91
CA MET A 24 -3.35 -9.02 3.18
C MET A 24 -4.21 -7.83 3.62
N GLU A 25 -5.37 -7.61 2.98
CA GLU A 25 -6.32 -6.55 3.37
C GLU A 25 -6.89 -6.79 4.78
N PHE A 26 -7.29 -8.02 5.07
CA PHE A 26 -7.77 -8.37 6.41
C PHE A 26 -6.67 -8.14 7.47
N SER A 27 -5.46 -8.61 7.21
CA SER A 27 -4.33 -8.44 8.13
C SER A 27 -3.96 -6.96 8.31
N GLY A 28 -3.96 -6.18 7.23
CA GLY A 28 -3.71 -4.73 7.27
C GLY A 28 -4.78 -3.99 8.06
N ALA A 29 -6.06 -4.30 7.83
CA ALA A 29 -7.18 -3.72 8.58
C ALA A 29 -7.10 -4.07 10.07
N PHE A 30 -6.78 -5.32 10.41
CA PHE A 30 -6.65 -5.76 11.79
C PHE A 30 -5.48 -5.10 12.52
N LEU A 31 -4.31 -5.00 11.88
CA LEU A 31 -3.10 -4.46 12.50
C LEU A 31 -3.07 -2.93 12.55
N MET A 32 -3.58 -2.25 11.53
CA MET A 32 -3.43 -0.79 11.36
C MET A 32 -4.75 -0.03 11.17
N GLY A 33 -5.87 -0.74 11.02
CA GLY A 33 -7.16 -0.13 10.71
C GLY A 33 -7.61 0.92 11.75
N SER A 34 -7.39 0.66 13.03
CA SER A 34 -7.75 1.60 14.10
C SER A 34 -7.02 2.94 13.98
N HIS A 35 -5.73 2.93 13.62
CA HIS A 35 -4.94 4.14 13.42
C HIS A 35 -5.42 4.93 12.19
N VAL A 36 -5.66 4.24 11.08
CA VAL A 36 -6.17 4.85 9.85
C VAL A 36 -7.55 5.45 10.07
N THR A 37 -8.47 4.71 10.69
CA THR A 37 -9.82 5.18 11.00
C THR A 37 -9.80 6.42 11.90
N GLN A 38 -8.98 6.42 12.96
CA GLN A 38 -8.86 7.60 13.83
C GLN A 38 -8.29 8.81 13.10
N THR A 39 -7.31 8.61 12.23
CA THR A 39 -6.71 9.70 11.45
C THR A 39 -7.69 10.28 10.43
N VAL A 40 -8.46 9.43 9.76
CA VAL A 40 -9.43 9.84 8.74
C VAL A 40 -10.67 10.46 9.40
N ALA A 41 -11.33 9.75 10.32
CA ALA A 41 -12.57 10.22 10.93
C ALA A 41 -12.35 11.49 11.78
N LYS A 42 -11.41 11.43 12.75
CA LYS A 42 -11.10 12.59 13.60
C LYS A 42 -10.35 13.71 12.88
N GLY A 43 -9.69 13.38 11.76
CA GLY A 43 -8.93 14.34 10.96
C GLY A 43 -9.81 15.24 10.10
N ILE A 44 -10.96 14.78 9.62
CA ILE A 44 -11.80 15.46 8.63
C ILE A 44 -12.99 16.14 9.30
N ILE A 45 -13.75 15.40 10.12
CA ILE A 45 -14.93 15.92 10.82
C ILE A 45 -14.52 16.35 12.24
N SER A 46 -15.00 17.49 12.68
CA SER A 46 -14.82 17.99 14.04
C SER A 46 -15.77 17.26 14.99
N SER A 47 -15.29 16.24 15.67
CA SER A 47 -16.08 15.49 16.67
C SER A 47 -16.57 16.36 17.82
N ALA A 48 -15.95 17.53 18.05
CA ALA A 48 -16.40 18.49 19.06
C ALA A 48 -17.81 19.05 18.83
N LEU A 49 -18.28 19.08 17.59
CA LEU A 49 -19.64 19.54 17.25
C LEU A 49 -20.70 18.43 17.39
N PHE A 50 -20.31 17.23 17.77
CA PHE A 50 -21.18 16.07 17.93
C PHE A 50 -21.11 15.49 19.36
N VAL A 51 -20.60 16.28 20.32
CA VAL A 51 -20.47 15.81 21.71
C VAL A 51 -21.83 15.56 22.32
N ASP A 52 -22.81 16.42 22.02
CA ASP A 52 -24.17 16.30 22.53
C ASP A 52 -25.00 15.23 21.78
N ASP A 53 -24.64 14.97 20.51
CA ASP A 53 -25.36 14.02 19.65
C ASP A 53 -24.37 13.05 18.97
N PRO A 54 -23.77 12.11 19.69
CA PRO A 54 -22.80 11.16 19.13
C PRO A 54 -23.42 10.21 18.11
N GLU A 55 -24.74 10.00 18.17
CA GLU A 55 -25.48 9.17 17.22
C GLU A 55 -25.46 9.78 15.81
N ASP A 56 -25.58 11.11 15.70
CA ASP A 56 -25.50 11.82 14.42
C ASP A 56 -24.12 11.61 13.74
N LEU A 57 -23.06 11.59 14.52
CA LEU A 57 -21.72 11.30 13.99
C LEU A 57 -21.62 9.87 13.46
N MET A 58 -22.16 8.89 14.21
CA MET A 58 -22.19 7.49 13.77
C MET A 58 -22.97 7.32 12.46
N VAL A 59 -24.13 7.97 12.36
CA VAL A 59 -24.96 7.94 11.15
C VAL A 59 -24.22 8.59 9.98
N ALA A 60 -23.58 9.74 10.20
CA ALA A 60 -22.80 10.42 9.16
C ALA A 60 -21.63 9.57 8.66
N GLU A 61 -20.90 8.91 9.56
CA GLU A 61 -19.79 8.02 9.20
C GLU A 61 -20.29 6.76 8.46
N MET A 62 -21.41 6.18 8.88
CA MET A 62 -22.04 5.05 8.20
C MET A 62 -22.51 5.44 6.78
N CYS A 63 -23.16 6.60 6.63
CA CYS A 63 -23.56 7.12 5.33
C CYS A 63 -22.35 7.37 4.42
N ALA A 64 -21.25 7.89 4.97
CA ALA A 64 -20.01 8.10 4.22
C ALA A 64 -19.41 6.77 3.71
N LEU A 65 -19.40 5.73 4.56
CA LEU A 65 -18.94 4.40 4.15
C LEU A 65 -19.82 3.80 3.05
N MET A 66 -21.15 3.91 3.19
CA MET A 66 -22.09 3.42 2.18
C MET A 66 -21.93 4.18 0.85
N ALA A 67 -21.82 5.50 0.89
CA ALA A 67 -21.62 6.33 -0.30
C ALA A 67 -20.29 5.98 -1.01
N ALA A 68 -19.21 5.81 -0.26
CA ALA A 68 -17.93 5.39 -0.81
C ALA A 68 -18.00 3.98 -1.43
N ALA A 69 -18.67 3.04 -0.77
CA ALA A 69 -18.85 1.68 -1.27
C ALA A 69 -19.65 1.66 -2.59
N VAL A 70 -20.78 2.37 -2.64
CA VAL A 70 -21.59 2.49 -3.86
C VAL A 70 -20.77 3.12 -4.99
N TRP A 71 -20.05 4.21 -4.70
CA TRP A 71 -19.19 4.86 -5.69
C TRP A 71 -18.11 3.92 -6.24
N LEU A 72 -17.46 3.15 -5.37
CA LEU A 72 -16.43 2.19 -5.79
C LEU A 72 -16.99 1.07 -6.66
N ILE A 73 -18.19 0.57 -6.35
CA ILE A 73 -18.88 -0.43 -7.17
C ILE A 73 -19.21 0.15 -8.55
N VAL A 74 -19.82 1.33 -8.59
CA VAL A 74 -20.17 2.02 -9.86
C VAL A 74 -18.92 2.27 -10.70
N ALA A 75 -17.86 2.82 -10.12
CA ALA A 75 -16.62 3.09 -10.82
C ALA A 75 -15.96 1.79 -11.35
N THR A 76 -16.02 0.70 -10.58
CA THR A 76 -15.52 -0.62 -11.00
C THR A 76 -16.33 -1.15 -12.18
N MET A 77 -17.65 -1.05 -12.14
CA MET A 77 -18.52 -1.47 -13.26
C MET A 77 -18.28 -0.65 -14.53
N MET A 78 -17.94 0.62 -14.38
CA MET A 78 -17.58 1.51 -15.50
C MET A 78 -16.14 1.36 -15.99
N GLY A 79 -15.34 0.50 -15.36
CA GLY A 79 -13.91 0.32 -15.68
C GLY A 79 -13.01 1.50 -15.32
N MET A 80 -13.48 2.41 -14.47
CA MET A 80 -12.73 3.58 -14.05
C MET A 80 -11.86 3.26 -12.81
N PRO A 81 -10.52 3.48 -12.89
CA PRO A 81 -9.66 3.34 -11.73
C PRO A 81 -9.87 4.52 -10.77
N VAL A 82 -10.38 4.25 -9.57
CA VAL A 82 -10.58 5.26 -8.52
C VAL A 82 -9.83 4.89 -7.25
N SER A 83 -9.49 5.91 -6.47
CA SER A 83 -8.85 5.74 -5.17
C SER A 83 -9.89 5.57 -4.08
N THR A 84 -9.80 4.51 -3.29
CA THR A 84 -10.65 4.27 -2.11
C THR A 84 -10.48 5.38 -1.07
N THR A 85 -9.23 5.83 -0.85
CA THR A 85 -8.93 6.91 0.12
C THR A 85 -9.58 8.23 -0.30
N HIS A 86 -9.49 8.62 -1.57
CA HIS A 86 -10.13 9.84 -2.06
C HIS A 86 -11.65 9.75 -1.95
N SER A 87 -12.22 8.59 -2.24
CA SER A 87 -13.67 8.35 -2.17
C SER A 87 -14.19 8.49 -0.75
N ILE A 88 -13.55 7.87 0.24
CA ILE A 88 -13.99 7.98 1.63
C ILE A 88 -13.81 9.39 2.22
N ILE A 89 -12.73 10.09 1.84
CA ILE A 89 -12.52 11.48 2.28
C ILE A 89 -13.59 12.39 1.69
N GLY A 90 -13.89 12.27 0.41
CA GLY A 90 -14.96 13.02 -0.23
C GLY A 90 -16.33 12.74 0.39
N ALA A 91 -16.62 11.47 0.67
CA ALA A 91 -17.86 11.07 1.33
C ALA A 91 -17.97 11.65 2.76
N LEU A 92 -16.90 11.62 3.56
CA LEU A 92 -16.87 12.24 4.90
C LEU A 92 -17.08 13.75 4.85
N VAL A 93 -16.43 14.44 3.90
CA VAL A 93 -16.65 15.88 3.70
C VAL A 93 -18.11 16.14 3.34
N GLY A 94 -18.68 15.38 2.38
CA GLY A 94 -20.08 15.52 1.98
C GLY A 94 -21.05 15.28 3.12
N CYS A 95 -20.91 14.19 3.85
CA CYS A 95 -21.76 13.86 4.99
C CYS A 95 -21.63 14.89 6.13
N GLY A 96 -20.39 15.35 6.43
CA GLY A 96 -20.17 16.38 7.44
C GLY A 96 -20.81 17.72 7.07
N LEU A 97 -20.77 18.11 5.79
CA LEU A 97 -21.44 19.31 5.27
C LEU A 97 -22.95 19.23 5.44
N VAL A 98 -23.54 18.09 5.15
CA VAL A 98 -24.99 17.88 5.28
C VAL A 98 -25.42 17.84 6.76
N ALA A 99 -24.64 17.16 7.61
CA ALA A 99 -25.00 16.96 9.01
C ALA A 99 -24.91 18.24 9.85
N ARG A 100 -23.84 19.02 9.72
CA ARG A 100 -23.56 20.19 10.60
C ARG A 100 -23.02 21.40 9.84
N GLY A 101 -23.03 21.39 8.51
CA GLY A 101 -22.54 22.50 7.68
C GLY A 101 -21.02 22.59 7.56
N ALA A 102 -20.55 23.65 6.91
CA ALA A 102 -19.13 23.87 6.60
C ALA A 102 -18.22 24.01 7.83
N GLY A 103 -18.77 24.43 8.98
CA GLY A 103 -18.05 24.55 10.24
C GLY A 103 -17.64 23.20 10.86
N ALA A 104 -18.30 22.11 10.45
CA ALA A 104 -17.96 20.77 10.92
C ALA A 104 -16.72 20.19 10.25
N ILE A 105 -16.26 20.80 9.16
CA ILE A 105 -15.12 20.28 8.38
C ILE A 105 -13.83 20.98 8.80
N LYS A 106 -12.82 20.21 9.09
CA LYS A 106 -11.47 20.70 9.34
C LYS A 106 -10.77 21.00 8.02
N TRP A 107 -11.09 22.12 7.40
CA TRP A 107 -10.59 22.49 6.07
C TRP A 107 -9.07 22.49 5.96
N SER A 108 -8.35 22.84 7.03
CA SER A 108 -6.89 22.76 7.06
C SER A 108 -6.38 21.34 6.78
N LYS A 109 -7.05 20.31 7.34
CA LYS A 109 -6.71 18.91 7.09
C LYS A 109 -7.12 18.44 5.71
N VAL A 110 -8.27 18.90 5.22
CA VAL A 110 -8.70 18.60 3.84
C VAL A 110 -7.69 19.16 2.85
N TRP A 111 -7.23 20.40 3.01
CA TRP A 111 -6.21 21.00 2.15
C TRP A 111 -4.87 20.29 2.23
N GLU A 112 -4.41 19.87 3.41
CA GLU A 112 -3.21 19.06 3.59
C GLU A 112 -3.28 17.76 2.78
N ILE A 113 -4.45 17.10 2.79
CA ILE A 113 -4.69 15.89 2.02
C ILE A 113 -4.72 16.19 0.51
N VAL A 114 -5.43 17.23 0.09
CA VAL A 114 -5.48 17.63 -1.32
C VAL A 114 -4.09 17.94 -1.87
N ILE A 115 -3.27 18.68 -1.13
CA ILE A 115 -1.88 18.95 -1.52
C ILE A 115 -1.08 17.65 -1.63
N SER A 116 -1.32 16.67 -0.73
CA SER A 116 -0.64 15.37 -0.80
C SER A 116 -0.96 14.59 -2.08
N TRP A 117 -2.13 14.79 -2.69
CA TRP A 117 -2.50 14.16 -3.95
C TRP A 117 -1.64 14.59 -5.14
N PHE A 118 -1.07 15.78 -5.07
CA PHE A 118 -0.13 16.29 -6.07
C PHE A 118 1.32 16.01 -5.70
N THR A 119 1.68 16.14 -4.43
CA THR A 119 3.08 15.95 -4.00
C THR A 119 3.49 14.49 -4.02
N SER A 120 2.58 13.56 -3.61
CA SER A 120 2.90 12.13 -3.57
C SER A 120 3.29 11.52 -4.92
N PRO A 121 2.58 11.77 -6.05
CA PRO A 121 2.99 11.28 -7.35
C PRO A 121 4.33 11.84 -7.81
N VAL A 122 4.61 13.12 -7.50
CA VAL A 122 5.90 13.75 -7.85
C VAL A 122 7.05 13.06 -7.12
N PHE A 123 6.96 12.92 -5.80
CA PHE A 123 7.98 12.22 -5.02
C PHE A 123 8.12 10.75 -5.43
N SER A 124 7.01 10.06 -5.63
CA SER A 124 7.00 8.66 -6.11
C SER A 124 7.68 8.55 -7.48
N GLY A 125 7.38 9.47 -8.39
CA GLY A 125 8.00 9.53 -9.72
C GLY A 125 9.51 9.73 -9.64
N ILE A 126 9.98 10.66 -8.80
CA ILE A 126 11.42 10.89 -8.59
C ILE A 126 12.12 9.64 -8.06
N ILE A 127 11.58 9.04 -6.98
CA ILE A 127 12.13 7.83 -6.37
C ILE A 127 12.14 6.67 -7.38
N THR A 128 11.05 6.48 -8.10
CA THR A 128 10.93 5.43 -9.12
C THR A 128 11.94 5.63 -10.25
N ASN A 129 12.15 6.87 -10.72
CA ASN A 129 13.16 7.17 -11.73
C ASN A 129 14.57 6.82 -11.24
N ILE A 130 14.92 7.18 -10.01
CA ILE A 130 16.22 6.87 -9.41
C ILE A 130 16.40 5.35 -9.33
N LEU A 131 15.41 4.63 -8.80
CA LEU A 131 15.44 3.17 -8.69
C LEU A 131 15.54 2.50 -10.06
N PHE A 132 14.73 2.96 -11.03
CA PHE A 132 14.78 2.42 -12.39
C PHE A 132 16.12 2.70 -13.06
N TRP A 133 16.70 3.87 -12.90
CA TRP A 133 18.04 4.19 -13.39
C TRP A 133 19.10 3.25 -12.81
N CYS A 134 19.04 2.98 -11.50
CA CYS A 134 19.92 2.02 -10.83
C CYS A 134 19.73 0.60 -11.42
N VAL A 135 18.50 0.12 -11.49
CA VAL A 135 18.18 -1.21 -12.05
C VAL A 135 18.65 -1.30 -13.51
N ARG A 136 18.37 -0.28 -14.32
CA ARG A 136 18.79 -0.24 -15.73
C ARG A 136 20.31 -0.28 -15.86
N LYS A 137 21.03 0.52 -15.06
CA LYS A 137 22.50 0.64 -15.14
C LYS A 137 23.18 -0.63 -14.63
N PHE A 138 22.77 -1.15 -13.48
CA PHE A 138 23.50 -2.22 -12.79
C PHE A 138 23.00 -3.63 -13.14
N ILE A 139 21.76 -3.76 -13.59
CA ILE A 139 21.15 -5.06 -13.89
C ILE A 139 20.90 -5.21 -15.40
N LEU A 140 20.04 -4.38 -16.00
CA LEU A 140 19.55 -4.62 -17.35
C LEU A 140 20.64 -4.46 -18.43
N ARG A 141 21.59 -3.54 -18.24
CA ARG A 141 22.71 -3.30 -19.17
C ARG A 141 23.93 -4.19 -18.93
N ALA A 142 23.87 -5.07 -17.96
CA ALA A 142 24.98 -5.98 -17.69
C ALA A 142 25.02 -7.14 -18.67
N LYS A 143 26.23 -7.63 -19.00
CA LYS A 143 26.40 -8.81 -19.86
C LYS A 143 25.67 -10.04 -19.33
N ASN A 144 25.59 -10.21 -17.99
CA ASN A 144 24.90 -11.28 -17.29
C ASN A 144 23.68 -10.72 -16.54
N SER A 145 22.73 -10.09 -17.26
CA SER A 145 21.58 -9.41 -16.68
C SER A 145 20.73 -10.33 -15.79
N PHE A 146 20.51 -11.57 -16.21
CA PHE A 146 19.74 -12.56 -15.47
C PHE A 146 20.35 -12.90 -14.10
N GLU A 147 21.63 -13.23 -14.05
CA GLU A 147 22.32 -13.54 -12.78
C GLU A 147 22.38 -12.32 -11.85
N ARG A 148 22.58 -11.13 -12.42
CA ARG A 148 22.51 -9.90 -11.64
C ARG A 148 21.11 -9.62 -11.12
N ALA A 149 20.08 -9.83 -11.90
CA ALA A 149 18.69 -9.69 -11.45
C ALA A 149 18.40 -10.62 -10.27
N LEU A 150 18.81 -11.89 -10.35
CA LEU A 150 18.65 -12.85 -9.26
C LEU A 150 19.41 -12.44 -7.99
N SER A 151 20.61 -11.87 -8.14
CA SER A 151 21.42 -11.40 -6.98
C SER A 151 20.85 -10.13 -6.36
N PHE A 152 20.28 -9.21 -7.15
CA PHE A 152 19.68 -7.97 -6.67
C PHE A 152 18.26 -8.15 -6.12
N PHE A 153 17.54 -9.18 -6.56
CA PHE A 153 16.16 -9.43 -6.14
C PHE A 153 16.01 -9.50 -4.61
N PRO A 154 16.79 -10.27 -3.84
CA PRO A 154 16.67 -10.31 -2.38
C PRO A 154 16.95 -8.96 -1.74
N ILE A 155 17.87 -8.17 -2.29
CA ILE A 155 18.23 -6.84 -1.77
C ILE A 155 17.05 -5.87 -1.92
N LEU A 156 16.41 -5.84 -3.09
CA LEU A 156 15.25 -4.98 -3.35
C LEU A 156 14.06 -5.36 -2.47
N VAL A 157 13.83 -6.64 -2.30
CA VAL A 157 12.75 -7.14 -1.42
C VAL A 157 13.07 -6.83 0.04
N ALA A 158 14.31 -7.06 0.49
CA ALA A 158 14.76 -6.72 1.85
C ALA A 158 14.55 -5.23 2.16
N LEU A 159 14.94 -4.35 1.23
CA LEU A 159 14.73 -2.92 1.36
C LEU A 159 13.25 -2.56 1.47
N THR A 160 12.40 -3.16 0.62
CA THR A 160 10.95 -2.94 0.65
C THR A 160 10.36 -3.36 1.99
N PHE A 161 10.72 -4.54 2.50
CA PHE A 161 10.23 -4.99 3.81
C PHE A 161 10.75 -4.12 4.95
N ALA A 162 12.03 -3.74 4.93
CA ALA A 162 12.61 -2.86 5.94
C ALA A 162 11.87 -1.52 6.03
N VAL A 163 11.59 -0.89 4.88
CA VAL A 163 10.83 0.37 4.82
C VAL A 163 9.41 0.18 5.35
N ASN A 164 8.70 -0.88 4.94
CA ASN A 164 7.33 -1.12 5.41
C ASN A 164 7.28 -1.41 6.91
N ILE A 165 8.16 -2.26 7.42
CA ILE A 165 8.24 -2.56 8.86
C ILE A 165 8.58 -1.30 9.65
N PHE A 166 9.50 -0.46 9.13
CA PHE A 166 9.81 0.82 9.76
C PHE A 166 8.58 1.71 9.89
N PHE A 167 7.78 1.85 8.84
CA PHE A 167 6.57 2.66 8.88
C PHE A 167 5.50 2.08 9.82
N ILE A 168 5.36 0.75 9.90
CA ILE A 168 4.45 0.10 10.86
C ILE A 168 4.86 0.43 12.29
N ILE A 169 6.15 0.35 12.61
CA ILE A 169 6.67 0.65 13.96
C ILE A 169 6.59 2.15 14.24
N TYR A 170 7.01 3.00 13.29
CA TYR A 170 7.06 4.46 13.43
C TYR A 170 5.68 5.09 13.60
N LYS A 171 4.70 4.66 12.79
CA LYS A 171 3.32 5.15 12.94
C LYS A 171 2.65 4.62 14.20
N GLY A 172 3.19 3.55 14.77
CA GLY A 172 2.63 2.89 15.93
C GLY A 172 1.35 2.14 15.62
N SER A 173 1.25 0.89 16.05
CA SER A 173 -0.03 0.20 16.12
C SER A 173 -0.48 0.21 17.58
N PRO A 174 -1.62 0.84 17.92
CA PRO A 174 -2.12 0.83 19.29
C PRO A 174 -2.32 -0.59 19.84
N GLN A 175 -2.69 -1.52 18.95
CA GLN A 175 -2.89 -2.93 19.27
C GLN A 175 -1.58 -3.65 19.61
N LEU A 176 -0.46 -3.25 18.98
CA LEU A 176 0.87 -3.81 19.23
C LEU A 176 1.67 -3.00 20.26
N LYS A 177 1.09 -1.94 20.83
CA LYS A 177 1.73 -1.03 21.81
C LYS A 177 3.05 -0.44 21.30
N LEU A 178 3.15 -0.20 19.99
CA LEU A 178 4.35 0.32 19.33
C LEU A 178 4.46 1.84 19.37
N ASP A 179 3.43 2.53 19.80
CA ASP A 179 3.32 4.00 19.91
C ASP A 179 4.41 4.66 20.75
N LYS A 180 5.03 3.89 21.67
CA LYS A 180 6.12 4.37 22.55
C LYS A 180 7.51 3.94 22.10
N THR A 181 7.63 3.30 20.94
CA THR A 181 8.93 2.78 20.49
C THR A 181 9.82 3.92 19.99
N PRO A 182 11.04 4.10 20.51
CA PRO A 182 11.94 5.15 20.06
C PRO A 182 12.37 4.90 18.61
N LEU A 183 12.56 5.99 17.85
CA LEU A 183 12.85 5.95 16.42
C LEU A 183 14.05 5.05 16.07
N TRP A 184 15.13 5.14 16.85
CA TRP A 184 16.34 4.35 16.62
C TRP A 184 16.09 2.84 16.76
N LEU A 185 15.26 2.43 17.73
CA LEU A 185 14.91 1.03 17.93
C LEU A 185 14.03 0.52 16.78
N GLY A 186 13.05 1.32 16.34
CA GLY A 186 12.23 1.02 15.18
C GLY A 186 13.06 0.84 13.92
N ALA A 187 14.01 1.73 13.67
CA ALA A 187 14.94 1.62 12.54
C ALA A 187 15.81 0.36 12.62
N THR A 188 16.37 0.06 13.81
CA THR A 188 17.22 -1.13 14.00
C THR A 188 16.44 -2.43 13.75
N ILE A 189 15.24 -2.56 14.33
CA ILE A 189 14.38 -3.74 14.13
C ILE A 189 14.04 -3.90 12.65
N SER A 190 13.70 -2.82 11.97
CA SER A 190 13.33 -2.84 10.54
C SER A 190 14.48 -3.26 9.64
N ILE A 191 15.68 -2.77 9.91
CA ILE A 191 16.89 -3.16 9.16
C ILE A 191 17.21 -4.63 9.40
N ILE A 192 17.20 -5.09 10.64
CA ILE A 192 17.46 -6.50 10.98
C ILE A 192 16.42 -7.41 10.30
N ALA A 193 15.15 -7.08 10.39
CA ALA A 193 14.09 -7.84 9.74
C ALA A 193 14.25 -7.88 8.22
N GLY A 194 14.59 -6.74 7.59
CA GLY A 194 14.89 -6.68 6.16
C GLY A 194 16.06 -7.59 5.77
N ILE A 195 17.16 -7.56 6.53
CA ILE A 195 18.32 -8.42 6.30
C ILE A 195 17.95 -9.91 6.42
N VAL A 196 17.22 -10.28 7.48
CA VAL A 196 16.77 -11.68 7.69
C VAL A 196 15.91 -12.15 6.51
N ILE A 197 14.95 -11.34 6.06
CA ILE A 197 14.11 -11.65 4.90
C ILE A 197 14.96 -11.77 3.64
N GLY A 198 15.89 -10.85 3.39
CA GLY A 198 16.81 -10.91 2.25
C GLY A 198 17.65 -12.19 2.24
N VAL A 199 18.17 -12.60 3.38
CA VAL A 199 18.94 -13.86 3.53
C VAL A 199 18.05 -15.07 3.24
N ILE A 200 16.83 -15.13 3.83
CA ILE A 200 15.90 -16.24 3.58
C ILE A 200 15.58 -16.33 2.07
N LEU A 201 15.30 -15.21 1.43
CA LEU A 201 15.00 -15.18 -0.01
C LEU A 201 16.19 -15.60 -0.88
N SER A 202 17.40 -15.21 -0.49
CA SER A 202 18.62 -15.62 -1.20
C SER A 202 18.80 -17.13 -1.20
N TYR A 203 18.54 -17.78 -0.08
CA TYR A 203 18.73 -19.24 0.04
C TYR A 203 17.52 -20.05 -0.43
N ALA A 204 16.30 -19.56 -0.24
CA ALA A 204 15.09 -20.32 -0.55
C ALA A 204 14.54 -20.00 -1.95
N MET A 205 14.37 -18.72 -2.29
CA MET A 205 13.70 -18.34 -3.54
C MET A 205 14.63 -18.24 -4.75
N VAL A 206 15.83 -17.71 -4.60
CA VAL A 206 16.73 -17.51 -5.73
C VAL A 206 17.04 -18.84 -6.46
N PRO A 207 17.36 -19.96 -5.77
CA PRO A 207 17.58 -21.23 -6.45
C PRO A 207 16.33 -21.76 -7.15
N CYS A 208 15.15 -21.55 -6.55
CA CYS A 208 13.87 -21.96 -7.12
C CYS A 208 13.55 -21.18 -8.40
N LEU A 209 13.72 -19.86 -8.37
CA LEU A 209 13.51 -18.98 -9.53
C LEU A 209 14.47 -19.31 -10.66
N ARG A 210 15.74 -19.56 -10.34
CA ARG A 210 16.75 -19.97 -11.31
C ARG A 210 16.36 -21.27 -12.03
N LYS A 211 15.96 -22.30 -11.29
CA LYS A 211 15.50 -23.57 -11.87
C LYS A 211 14.28 -23.40 -12.76
N ARG A 212 13.32 -22.58 -12.32
CA ARG A 212 12.09 -22.32 -13.08
C ARG A 212 12.37 -21.59 -14.40
N SER A 213 13.22 -20.56 -14.35
CA SER A 213 13.58 -19.78 -15.53
C SER A 213 14.35 -20.63 -16.57
N LEU A 214 15.30 -21.45 -16.12
CA LEU A 214 16.03 -22.36 -17.00
C LEU A 214 15.11 -23.41 -17.65
N LYS A 215 14.08 -23.88 -16.94
CA LYS A 215 13.08 -24.78 -17.54
C LYS A 215 12.26 -24.09 -18.62
N MET A 216 11.78 -22.86 -18.37
CA MET A 216 11.01 -22.08 -19.36
C MET A 216 11.85 -21.80 -20.62
N GLU A 217 13.11 -21.44 -20.45
CA GLU A 217 14.02 -21.21 -21.58
C GLU A 217 14.28 -22.50 -22.39
N ALA A 218 14.34 -23.64 -21.71
CA ALA A 218 14.49 -24.96 -22.38
C ALA A 218 13.21 -25.38 -23.12
N GLU A 219 12.03 -25.03 -22.62
CA GLU A 219 10.74 -25.27 -23.29
C GLU A 219 10.55 -24.38 -24.53
N GLU A 220 10.96 -23.11 -24.43
CA GLU A 220 10.87 -22.14 -25.53
C GLU A 220 11.84 -22.47 -26.70
N LYS A 221 12.96 -23.14 -26.40
CA LYS A 221 13.94 -23.62 -27.40
C LYS A 221 13.58 -24.96 -28.06
N LYS A 222 12.49 -25.62 -27.66
CA LYS A 222 12.03 -26.82 -28.36
C LYS A 222 11.37 -26.39 -29.66
N PRO A 223 11.85 -26.89 -30.84
CA PRO A 223 11.19 -26.59 -32.11
C PRO A 223 9.75 -27.13 -32.05
N GLU A 224 8.80 -26.31 -32.53
CA GLU A 224 7.45 -26.77 -32.81
C GLU A 224 7.54 -27.91 -33.82
N ALA A 225 7.19 -29.11 -33.37
CA ALA A 225 7.17 -30.34 -34.20
C ALA A 225 5.86 -30.44 -34.96
#